data_8720bda1b201c5c9131578489181419f
#
_entry.id   8720bda1b201c5c9131578489181419f
#
_cell.length_a   1.000
_cell.length_b   1.000
_cell.length_c   1.000
_cell.angle_alpha   90.00
_cell.angle_beta   90.00
_cell.angle_gamma   90.00
#
_symmetry.space_group_name_H-M   'P 1'
#
loop_
_entity.id
_entity.type
_entity.pdbx_description
1 polymer ?
#
loop_
_entity_poly.entity_id
_entity_poly.type
_entity_poly.pdbx_seq_one_letter_code
_entity_poly.pdbx_strand_id
1 'polypeptide(L)'
;FEESLNQYGHEDTLFGFRLEQNKVDIIHIDNPLIHAQLESNKEFLRKTELGLQNLLKIQNLEPKFKEKSGVLSLYLKIKGMGLSALFNKLYSSQKENLLKNLEGSSRSLKKFNLYKLLYLFSISRR
;
A
#
# COMPACT_ATOMS: atom_id res chain seq x y z
N PHE A 1 -2.46 -2.37 19.14
CA PHE A 1 -2.07 -1.64 17.91
C PHE A 1 -0.59 -1.24 17.98
N GLU A 2 0.04 -1.07 16.83
CA GLU A 2 1.43 -0.65 16.72
C GLU A 2 1.54 0.87 16.80
N GLU A 3 2.07 1.39 17.91
CA GLU A 3 2.14 2.85 18.17
C GLU A 3 3.12 3.60 17.27
N SER A 4 4.05 2.90 16.62
CA SER A 4 4.97 3.50 15.65
C SER A 4 4.32 3.85 14.31
N LEU A 5 3.10 3.33 14.04
CA LEU A 5 2.32 3.63 12.85
C LEU A 5 1.36 4.79 13.11
N ASN A 6 1.85 6.01 13.10
CA ASN A 6 1.09 7.23 13.40
C ASN A 6 0.34 7.77 12.16
N GLN A 7 0.42 7.10 11.01
CA GLN A 7 -0.21 7.50 9.76
C GLN A 7 -1.26 6.47 9.35
N TYR A 8 -2.20 6.88 8.51
CA TYR A 8 -3.26 6.04 7.99
C TYR A 8 -2.73 4.88 7.16
N GLY A 9 -3.26 3.67 7.41
CA GLY A 9 -3.21 2.51 6.53
C GLY A 9 -2.38 1.33 7.04
N HIS A 10 -2.94 0.14 6.88
CA HIS A 10 -2.39 -1.17 7.25
C HIS A 10 -2.21 -1.45 8.76
N GLU A 11 -2.61 -0.56 9.65
CA GLU A 11 -2.58 -0.79 11.10
C GLU A 11 -3.48 -1.94 11.52
N ASP A 12 -4.67 -2.02 10.95
CA ASP A 12 -5.63 -3.11 11.14
C ASP A 12 -5.14 -4.43 10.53
N THR A 13 -4.56 -4.37 9.34
CA THR A 13 -3.97 -5.53 8.66
C THR A 13 -2.80 -6.10 9.46
N LEU A 14 -1.93 -5.22 9.99
CA LEU A 14 -0.83 -5.64 10.88
C LEU A 14 -1.36 -6.26 12.16
N PHE A 15 -2.39 -5.69 12.76
CA PHE A 15 -3.02 -6.24 13.96
C PHE A 15 -3.57 -7.65 13.71
N GLY A 16 -4.35 -7.81 12.61
CA GLY A 16 -4.86 -9.12 12.22
C GLY A 16 -3.74 -10.15 11.94
N PHE A 17 -2.66 -9.71 11.28
CA PHE A 17 -1.49 -10.56 11.05
C PHE A 17 -0.84 -11.03 12.36
N ARG A 18 -0.69 -10.16 13.37
CA ARG A 18 -0.15 -10.52 14.68
C ARG A 18 -1.06 -11.46 15.46
N LEU A 19 -2.38 -11.29 15.37
CA LEU A 19 -3.35 -12.23 15.96
C LEU A 19 -3.18 -13.63 15.36
N GLU A 20 -3.07 -13.72 14.04
CA GLU A 20 -2.85 -14.98 13.33
C GLU A 20 -1.52 -15.64 13.73
N GLN A 21 -0.43 -14.86 13.83
CA GLN A 21 0.88 -15.36 14.29
C GLN A 21 0.82 -15.93 15.71
N ASN A 22 0.02 -15.33 16.59
CA ASN A 22 -0.18 -15.78 17.96
C ASN A 22 -1.29 -16.83 18.11
N LYS A 23 -1.84 -17.34 16.99
CA LYS A 23 -2.91 -18.34 16.95
C LYS A 23 -4.14 -17.93 17.77
N VAL A 24 -4.47 -16.64 17.74
CA VAL A 24 -5.70 -16.11 18.34
C VAL A 24 -6.84 -16.31 17.36
N ASP A 25 -7.91 -16.95 17.80
CA ASP A 25 -9.10 -17.17 16.99
C ASP A 25 -9.83 -15.85 16.75
N ILE A 26 -10.17 -15.59 15.49
CA ILE A 26 -10.94 -14.41 15.07
C ILE A 26 -12.35 -14.87 14.70
N ILE A 27 -13.34 -14.42 15.45
CA ILE A 27 -14.74 -14.69 15.18
C ILE A 27 -15.35 -13.48 14.42
N HIS A 28 -15.86 -13.74 13.23
CA HIS A 28 -16.59 -12.74 12.46
C HIS A 28 -18.06 -12.73 12.89
N ILE A 29 -18.56 -11.56 13.26
CA ILE A 29 -19.97 -11.35 13.60
C ILE A 29 -20.66 -10.54 12.51
N ASP A 30 -21.96 -10.75 12.35
CA ASP A 30 -22.77 -9.96 11.43
C ASP A 30 -23.06 -8.58 12.06
N ASN A 31 -22.23 -7.60 11.69
CA ASN A 31 -22.32 -6.23 12.17
C ASN A 31 -22.04 -5.24 11.02
N PRO A 32 -22.97 -5.11 10.06
CA PRO A 32 -22.76 -4.26 8.91
C PRO A 32 -22.70 -2.79 9.30
N LEU A 33 -21.73 -2.06 8.75
CA LEU A 33 -21.57 -0.63 8.89
C LEU A 33 -21.83 0.07 7.56
N ILE A 34 -22.50 1.22 7.62
CA ILE A 34 -22.73 2.07 6.45
C ILE A 34 -21.59 3.05 6.31
N HIS A 35 -20.90 3.04 5.17
CA HIS A 35 -19.91 4.05 4.84
C HIS A 35 -20.61 5.30 4.29
N ALA A 36 -20.85 6.30 5.16
CA ALA A 36 -21.72 7.43 4.88
C ALA A 36 -21.14 8.45 3.86
N GLN A 37 -19.82 8.50 3.67
CA GLN A 37 -19.18 9.46 2.78
C GLN A 37 -18.17 8.78 1.87
N LEU A 38 -18.29 9.04 0.57
CA LEU A 38 -17.27 8.65 -0.42
C LEU A 38 -16.22 9.78 -0.52
N GLU A 39 -14.98 9.39 -0.40
CA GLU A 39 -13.84 10.31 -0.55
C GLU A 39 -13.63 10.71 -2.01
N SER A 40 -13.05 11.90 -2.21
CA SER A 40 -12.57 12.28 -3.54
C SER A 40 -11.42 11.37 -4.01
N ASN A 41 -11.24 11.25 -5.33
CA ASN A 41 -10.13 10.47 -5.89
C ASN A 41 -8.77 10.94 -5.37
N LYS A 42 -8.60 12.25 -5.23
CA LYS A 42 -7.37 12.86 -4.72
C LYS A 42 -7.10 12.45 -3.26
N GLU A 43 -8.12 12.48 -2.42
CA GLU A 43 -7.99 12.06 -1.01
C GLU A 43 -7.73 10.56 -0.91
N PHE A 44 -8.41 9.75 -1.71
CA PHE A 44 -8.16 8.32 -1.80
C PHE A 44 -6.71 8.00 -2.21
N LEU A 45 -6.16 8.72 -3.20
CA LEU A 45 -4.76 8.55 -3.62
C LEU A 45 -3.80 8.97 -2.51
N ARG A 46 -4.05 10.10 -1.84
CA ARG A 46 -3.24 10.55 -0.70
C ARG A 46 -3.21 9.50 0.42
N LYS A 47 -4.35 8.95 0.79
CA LYS A 47 -4.43 7.87 1.79
C LYS A 47 -3.73 6.60 1.32
N THR A 48 -3.84 6.26 0.04
CA THR A 48 -3.09 5.15 -0.55
C THR A 48 -1.58 5.34 -0.40
N GLU A 49 -1.07 6.53 -0.68
CA GLU A 49 0.37 6.84 -0.52
C GLU A 49 0.82 6.71 0.94
N LEU A 50 0.03 7.20 1.90
CA LEU A 50 0.32 7.03 3.33
C LEU A 50 0.35 5.55 3.72
N GLY A 51 -0.63 4.76 3.24
CA GLY A 51 -0.66 3.33 3.46
C GLY A 51 0.57 2.61 2.89
N LEU A 52 1.05 3.02 1.71
CA LEU A 52 2.27 2.45 1.10
C LEU A 52 3.54 2.82 1.90
N GLN A 53 3.59 4.01 2.50
CA GLN A 53 4.69 4.40 3.41
C GLN A 53 4.68 3.53 4.67
N ASN A 54 3.51 3.32 5.27
CA ASN A 54 3.36 2.42 6.42
C ASN A 54 3.72 0.98 6.05
N LEU A 55 3.36 0.52 4.85
CA LEU A 55 3.69 -0.82 4.36
C LEU A 55 5.20 -1.09 4.38
N LEU A 56 6.03 -0.11 4.01
CA LEU A 56 7.49 -0.24 4.10
C LEU A 56 7.99 -0.26 5.56
N LYS A 57 7.37 0.52 6.45
CA LYS A 57 7.69 0.47 7.89
C LYS A 57 7.36 -0.90 8.47
N ILE A 58 6.16 -1.41 8.18
CA ILE A 58 5.70 -2.74 8.61
C ILE A 58 6.65 -3.84 8.11
N GLN A 59 7.10 -3.76 6.86
CA GLN A 59 8.05 -4.73 6.31
C GLN A 59 9.36 -4.79 7.09
N ASN A 60 9.81 -3.67 7.65
CA ASN A 60 11.01 -3.63 8.49
C ASN A 60 10.75 -4.24 9.89
N LEU A 61 9.56 -4.05 10.43
CA LEU A 61 9.14 -4.60 11.73
C LEU A 61 8.81 -6.10 11.65
N GLU A 62 8.12 -6.49 10.57
CA GLU A 62 7.57 -7.83 10.37
C GLU A 62 7.92 -8.35 8.95
N PRO A 63 9.10 -8.93 8.74
CA PRO A 63 9.54 -9.36 7.39
C PRO A 63 8.61 -10.36 6.69
N LYS A 64 7.86 -11.15 7.45
CA LYS A 64 6.85 -12.09 6.92
C LYS A 64 5.57 -11.41 6.42
N PHE A 65 5.35 -10.15 6.77
CA PHE A 65 4.15 -9.40 6.36
C PHE A 65 4.01 -9.25 4.83
N LYS A 66 5.11 -9.37 4.08
CA LYS A 66 5.10 -9.38 2.61
C LYS A 66 4.10 -10.40 2.03
N GLU A 67 3.81 -11.48 2.74
CA GLU A 67 2.87 -12.53 2.31
C GLU A 67 1.41 -12.03 2.32
N LYS A 68 1.12 -10.98 3.07
CA LYS A 68 -0.21 -10.35 3.17
C LYS A 68 -0.44 -9.22 2.16
N SER A 69 0.60 -8.83 1.39
CA SER A 69 0.50 -7.73 0.42
C SER A 69 1.17 -8.05 -0.91
N GLY A 70 0.36 -8.27 -1.94
CA GLY A 70 0.84 -8.57 -3.29
C GLY A 70 1.74 -7.48 -3.87
N VAL A 71 1.43 -6.19 -3.64
CA VAL A 71 2.26 -5.08 -4.14
C VAL A 71 3.61 -5.04 -3.44
N LEU A 72 3.65 -5.31 -2.13
CA LEU A 72 4.90 -5.38 -1.36
C LEU A 72 5.76 -6.55 -1.80
N SER A 73 5.16 -7.74 -1.96
CA SER A 73 5.84 -8.94 -2.44
C SER A 73 6.48 -8.71 -3.81
N LEU A 74 5.73 -8.12 -4.74
CA LEU A 74 6.23 -7.79 -6.08
C LEU A 74 7.36 -6.74 -6.02
N TYR A 75 7.19 -5.68 -5.22
CA TYR A 75 8.21 -4.66 -5.02
C TYR A 75 9.53 -5.28 -4.51
N LEU A 76 9.47 -6.14 -3.48
CA LEU A 76 10.66 -6.76 -2.90
C LEU A 76 11.35 -7.70 -3.90
N LYS A 77 10.58 -8.45 -4.69
CA LYS A 77 11.12 -9.30 -5.76
C LYS A 77 11.89 -8.49 -6.80
N ILE A 78 11.30 -7.41 -7.31
CA ILE A 78 11.93 -6.54 -8.31
C ILE A 78 13.16 -5.83 -7.72
N LYS A 79 13.08 -5.38 -6.46
CA LYS A 79 14.22 -4.78 -5.73
C LYS A 79 15.37 -5.76 -5.61
N GLY A 80 15.08 -7.03 -5.28
CA GLY A 80 16.08 -8.10 -5.21
C GLY A 80 16.76 -8.41 -6.56
N MET A 81 16.11 -8.10 -7.68
CA MET A 81 16.68 -8.21 -9.04
C MET A 81 17.58 -7.01 -9.43
N GLY A 82 17.75 -6.02 -8.55
CA GLY A 82 18.57 -4.84 -8.81
C GLY A 82 17.92 -3.78 -9.73
N LEU A 83 16.61 -3.90 -10.03
CA LEU A 83 15.90 -3.04 -10.99
C LEU A 83 15.38 -1.72 -10.40
N SER A 84 15.75 -1.37 -9.18
CA SER A 84 15.25 -0.17 -8.48
C SER A 84 15.46 1.13 -9.26
N ALA A 85 16.62 1.31 -9.89
CA ALA A 85 16.92 2.52 -10.67
C ALA A 85 15.99 2.67 -11.88
N LEU A 86 15.71 1.56 -12.57
CA LEU A 86 14.79 1.52 -13.72
C LEU A 86 13.37 1.92 -13.30
N PHE A 87 12.86 1.32 -12.20
CA PHE A 87 11.51 1.61 -11.70
C PHE A 87 11.37 3.04 -11.17
N ASN A 88 12.43 3.60 -10.58
CA ASN A 88 12.47 5.00 -10.20
C ASN A 88 12.39 5.95 -11.41
N LYS A 89 13.15 5.65 -12.48
CA LYS A 89 13.11 6.42 -13.72
C LYS A 89 11.70 6.34 -14.35
N LEU A 90 11.11 5.15 -14.33
CA LEU A 90 9.76 4.93 -14.85
C LEU A 90 8.72 5.72 -14.03
N TYR A 91 8.84 5.75 -12.69
CA TYR A 91 7.99 6.61 -11.86
C TYR A 91 8.09 8.07 -12.26
N SER A 92 9.30 8.60 -12.37
CA SER A 92 9.52 10.01 -12.73
C SER A 92 8.91 10.37 -14.08
N SER A 93 8.96 9.46 -15.07
CA SER A 93 8.42 9.70 -16.42
C SER A 93 6.89 9.52 -16.51
N GLN A 94 6.30 8.64 -15.67
CA GLN A 94 4.88 8.26 -15.79
C GLN A 94 3.99 8.87 -14.72
N LYS A 95 4.55 9.46 -13.65
CA LYS A 95 3.80 9.95 -12.50
C LYS A 95 2.63 10.84 -12.88
N GLU A 96 2.89 11.89 -13.66
CA GLU A 96 1.85 12.87 -14.02
C GLU A 96 0.72 12.24 -14.86
N ASN A 97 1.09 11.37 -15.79
CA ASN A 97 0.12 10.67 -16.64
C ASN A 97 -0.76 9.70 -15.84
N LEU A 98 -0.14 8.98 -14.89
CA LEU A 98 -0.86 8.09 -13.98
C LEU A 98 -1.80 8.87 -13.06
N LEU A 99 -1.34 9.95 -12.43
CA LEU A 99 -2.16 10.80 -11.56
C LEU A 99 -3.33 11.41 -12.32
N LYS A 100 -3.10 11.97 -13.50
CA LYS A 100 -4.17 12.51 -14.36
C LYS A 100 -5.25 11.48 -14.68
N ASN A 101 -4.87 10.22 -14.92
CA ASN A 101 -5.85 9.15 -15.15
C ASN A 101 -6.61 8.81 -13.87
N LEU A 102 -5.91 8.70 -12.74
CA LEU A 102 -6.48 8.23 -11.47
C LEU A 102 -7.37 9.29 -10.79
N GLU A 103 -7.07 10.57 -10.98
CA GLU A 103 -7.91 11.68 -10.51
C GLU A 103 -9.13 11.92 -11.42
N GLY A 104 -9.05 11.49 -12.68
CA GLY A 104 -10.10 11.67 -13.68
C GLY A 104 -11.31 10.75 -13.51
N SER A 105 -12.23 10.81 -14.48
CA SER A 105 -13.45 9.99 -14.51
C SER A 105 -13.24 8.56 -15.02
N SER A 106 -12.28 8.36 -15.95
CA SER A 106 -12.00 7.06 -16.58
C SER A 106 -10.82 6.34 -15.93
N ARG A 107 -11.00 5.94 -14.68
CA ARG A 107 -9.96 5.32 -13.86
C ARG A 107 -9.65 3.89 -14.27
N SER A 108 -8.37 3.54 -14.33
CA SER A 108 -7.90 2.19 -14.63
C SER A 108 -7.28 1.52 -13.42
N LEU A 109 -7.83 0.37 -13.01
CA LEU A 109 -7.26 -0.45 -11.93
C LEU A 109 -5.84 -0.91 -12.24
N LYS A 110 -5.53 -1.19 -13.53
CA LYS A 110 -4.16 -1.54 -13.95
C LYS A 110 -3.19 -0.38 -13.71
N LYS A 111 -3.59 0.85 -14.07
CA LYS A 111 -2.78 2.05 -13.80
C LYS A 111 -2.64 2.33 -12.31
N PHE A 112 -3.69 2.09 -11.52
CA PHE A 112 -3.62 2.21 -10.07
C PHE A 112 -2.63 1.23 -9.45
N ASN A 113 -2.65 -0.04 -9.85
CA ASN A 113 -1.70 -1.04 -9.37
C ASN A 113 -0.26 -0.71 -9.79
N LEU A 114 -0.06 -0.23 -11.03
CA LEU A 114 1.23 0.26 -11.49
C LEU A 114 1.69 1.47 -10.67
N TYR A 115 0.82 2.44 -10.42
CA TYR A 115 1.13 3.61 -9.60
C TYR A 115 1.62 3.21 -8.20
N LYS A 116 0.90 2.34 -7.50
CA LYS A 116 1.30 1.83 -6.17
C LYS A 116 2.69 1.22 -6.18
N LEU A 117 2.97 0.37 -7.17
CA LEU A 117 4.28 -0.28 -7.30
C LEU A 117 5.39 0.75 -7.54
N LEU A 118 5.21 1.65 -8.49
CA LEU A 118 6.19 2.68 -8.83
C LEU A 118 6.42 3.65 -7.67
N TYR A 119 5.36 4.00 -6.94
CA TYR A 119 5.45 4.86 -5.76
C TYR A 119 6.33 4.24 -4.67
N LEU A 120 6.21 2.94 -4.40
CA LEU A 120 7.09 2.23 -3.44
C LEU A 120 8.58 2.40 -3.80
N PHE A 121 8.94 2.33 -5.08
CA PHE A 121 10.31 2.57 -5.50
C PHE A 121 10.76 4.01 -5.25
N SER A 122 9.88 4.99 -5.49
CA SER A 122 10.21 6.41 -5.32
C SER A 122 10.50 6.80 -3.87
N ILE A 123 9.80 6.20 -2.90
CA ILE A 123 9.96 6.50 -1.47
C ILE A 123 11.06 5.67 -0.80
N SER A 124 11.48 4.56 -1.38
CA SER A 124 12.49 3.67 -0.81
C SER A 124 13.94 4.19 -0.92
N ARG A 125 14.14 5.35 -1.54
CA ARG A 125 15.44 6.04 -1.67
C ARG A 125 15.76 6.96 -0.50
N ARG A 126 14.80 7.18 0.39
CA ARG A 126 14.94 8.12 1.51
C ARG A 126 15.40 7.43 2.78
#